data_7b5d74c2cf8f75e5fa57d02ec14f341a
#
_entry.id   7b5d74c2cf8f75e5fa57d02ec14f341a
#
_cell.length_a   1.000
_cell.length_b   1.000
_cell.length_c   1.000
_cell.angle_alpha   90.00
_cell.angle_beta   90.00
_cell.angle_gamma   90.00
#
_symmetry.space_group_name_H-M   'P 1'
#
loop_
_entity.id
_entity.type
_entity.pdbx_description
1 polymer ?
#
loop_
_entity_poly.entity_id
_entity_poly.type
_entity_poly.pdbx_seq_one_letter_code
_entity_poly.pdbx_strand_id
1 'polypeptide(L)'
;MKKLLLTSIAVASLATASFANSNTGCGLGSVLIKDQSTTVMQVLAATTNGTSGNQTFGITSGTLNCSQPANFASNDKLNKFVADNMDELALDISAGQGETLNTVAKLMNVEDSSKFSAKLKANFANIYASENVTSSTVIDSIAKYM
;
A
#
# COMPACT_ATOMS: atom_id res chain seq x y z
N MET A 1 -62.17 7.34 -7.50
CA MET A 1 -60.94 6.54 -7.59
C MET A 1 -59.78 7.50 -7.79
N LYS A 2 -59.10 7.85 -6.69
CA LYS A 2 -57.96 8.79 -6.69
C LYS A 2 -56.68 7.98 -6.83
N LYS A 3 -55.97 8.13 -7.96
CA LYS A 3 -54.66 7.50 -8.19
C LYS A 3 -53.60 8.33 -7.49
N LEU A 4 -53.03 7.78 -6.41
CA LEU A 4 -51.83 8.32 -5.76
C LEU A 4 -50.61 7.97 -6.61
N LEU A 5 -50.00 8.99 -7.19
CA LEU A 5 -48.68 8.91 -7.82
C LEU A 5 -47.62 9.02 -6.73
N LEU A 6 -47.00 7.91 -6.41
CA LEU A 6 -45.77 7.85 -5.59
C LEU A 6 -44.58 8.25 -6.46
N THR A 7 -44.14 9.48 -6.32
CA THR A 7 -42.85 9.94 -6.88
C THR A 7 -41.75 9.51 -5.95
N SER A 8 -41.02 8.46 -6.31
CA SER A 8 -39.76 8.03 -5.68
C SER A 8 -38.64 9.01 -6.04
N ILE A 9 -38.26 9.84 -5.07
CA ILE A 9 -37.09 10.69 -5.16
C ILE A 9 -35.86 9.78 -4.96
N ALA A 10 -35.19 9.44 -6.06
CA ALA A 10 -33.89 8.81 -6.01
C ALA A 10 -32.86 9.86 -5.57
N VAL A 11 -32.45 9.81 -4.30
CA VAL A 11 -31.33 10.58 -3.79
C VAL A 11 -30.06 9.94 -4.35
N ALA A 12 -29.57 10.45 -5.47
CA ALA A 12 -28.25 10.14 -5.96
C ALA A 12 -27.24 10.80 -5.02
N SER A 13 -26.67 10.00 -4.10
CA SER A 13 -25.51 10.39 -3.31
C SER A 13 -24.32 10.51 -4.25
N LEU A 14 -24.04 11.73 -4.72
CA LEU A 14 -22.76 12.06 -5.33
C LEU A 14 -21.68 11.89 -4.25
N ALA A 15 -21.01 10.75 -4.25
CA ALA A 15 -19.75 10.59 -3.56
C ALA A 15 -18.73 11.49 -4.27
N THR A 16 -18.60 12.72 -3.79
CA THR A 16 -17.48 13.60 -4.19
C THR A 16 -16.21 12.94 -3.68
N ALA A 17 -15.46 12.29 -4.57
CA ALA A 17 -14.10 11.90 -4.28
C ALA A 17 -13.30 13.19 -4.02
N SER A 18 -13.11 13.52 -2.76
CA SER A 18 -12.21 14.60 -2.36
C SER A 18 -10.79 14.09 -2.58
N PHE A 19 -10.20 14.47 -3.71
CA PHE A 19 -8.78 14.22 -3.96
C PHE A 19 -7.97 15.01 -2.94
N ALA A 20 -7.12 14.33 -2.17
CA ALA A 20 -6.16 15.00 -1.32
C ALA A 20 -5.30 15.93 -2.18
N ASN A 21 -5.10 17.17 -1.74
CA ASN A 21 -4.22 18.11 -2.44
C ASN A 21 -2.80 17.55 -2.44
N SER A 22 -2.14 17.55 -3.61
CA SER A 22 -0.79 16.97 -3.77
C SER A 22 0.25 17.62 -2.83
N ASN A 23 0.03 18.87 -2.40
CA ASN A 23 0.92 19.59 -1.49
C ASN A 23 0.77 19.18 -0.03
N THR A 24 -0.40 18.67 0.37
CA THR A 24 -0.72 18.37 1.77
C THR A 24 -0.67 16.88 2.08
N GLY A 25 -0.71 16.05 1.05
CA GLY A 25 -0.79 14.59 1.19
C GLY A 25 -2.14 14.13 1.72
N CYS A 26 -2.20 12.90 2.18
CA CYS A 26 -3.38 12.28 2.80
C CYS A 26 -3.20 12.18 4.32
N GLY A 27 -4.29 11.96 5.05
CA GLY A 27 -4.30 11.87 6.50
C GLY A 27 -5.51 12.57 7.10
N LEU A 28 -5.54 12.67 8.41
CA LEU A 28 -6.65 13.28 9.15
C LEU A 28 -6.88 14.76 8.76
N GLY A 29 -5.80 15.50 8.48
CA GLY A 29 -5.87 16.88 8.03
C GLY A 29 -6.61 17.01 6.70
N SER A 30 -6.41 16.07 5.78
CA SER A 30 -7.11 16.03 4.48
C SER A 30 -8.60 15.70 4.62
N VAL A 31 -8.99 15.01 5.67
CA VAL A 31 -10.40 14.69 5.97
C VAL A 31 -11.10 15.88 6.63
N LEU A 32 -10.45 16.54 7.58
CA LEU A 32 -11.02 17.63 8.36
C LEU A 32 -11.00 18.97 7.61
N ILE A 33 -9.92 19.26 6.89
CA ILE A 33 -9.72 20.51 6.16
C ILE A 33 -9.96 20.27 4.68
N LYS A 34 -11.23 20.29 4.29
CA LYS A 34 -11.65 20.03 2.90
C LYS A 34 -11.31 21.15 1.95
N ASP A 35 -11.41 22.40 2.41
CA ASP A 35 -11.01 23.56 1.63
C ASP A 35 -9.52 23.85 1.87
N GLN A 36 -8.71 23.51 0.88
CA GLN A 36 -7.25 23.72 0.87
C GLN A 36 -6.84 24.70 -0.23
N SER A 37 -7.70 25.65 -0.54
CA SER A 37 -7.44 26.65 -1.59
C SER A 37 -6.36 27.68 -1.18
N THR A 38 -6.18 27.91 0.12
CA THR A 38 -5.18 28.87 0.63
C THR A 38 -3.96 28.15 1.22
N THR A 39 -2.80 28.82 1.16
CA THR A 39 -1.54 28.28 1.75
C THR A 39 -1.70 27.97 3.25
N VAL A 40 -2.43 28.80 3.98
CA VAL A 40 -2.64 28.58 5.42
C VAL A 40 -3.40 27.28 5.68
N MET A 41 -4.47 27.01 4.92
CA MET A 41 -5.23 25.77 5.04
C MET A 41 -4.42 24.54 4.61
N GLN A 42 -3.56 24.69 3.60
CA GLN A 42 -2.64 23.63 3.20
C GLN A 42 -1.63 23.31 4.30
N VAL A 43 -1.02 24.34 4.92
CA VAL A 43 -0.08 24.14 6.04
C VAL A 43 -0.77 23.48 7.23
N LEU A 44 -1.98 23.91 7.59
CA LEU A 44 -2.75 23.28 8.68
C LEU A 44 -3.08 21.81 8.36
N ALA A 45 -3.50 21.50 7.14
CA ALA A 45 -3.79 20.15 6.71
C ALA A 45 -2.52 19.26 6.76
N ALA A 46 -1.40 19.74 6.24
CA ALA A 46 -0.13 19.02 6.25
C ALA A 46 0.38 18.78 7.68
N THR A 47 0.32 19.80 8.54
CA THR A 47 0.71 19.68 9.96
C THR A 47 -0.16 18.64 10.68
N THR A 48 -1.48 18.70 10.47
CA THR A 48 -2.42 17.74 11.06
C THR A 48 -2.16 16.32 10.54
N ASN A 49 -1.85 16.15 9.27
CA ASN A 49 -1.49 14.85 8.69
C ASN A 49 -0.24 14.24 9.34
N GLY A 50 0.77 15.07 9.66
CA GLY A 50 2.00 14.62 10.32
C GLY A 50 1.86 14.31 11.81
N THR A 51 0.75 14.73 12.45
CA THR A 51 0.58 14.59 13.90
C THR A 51 0.22 13.14 14.28
N SER A 52 0.87 12.64 15.35
CA SER A 52 0.56 11.33 15.98
C SER A 52 0.53 10.13 15.00
N GLY A 53 1.25 10.20 13.88
CA GLY A 53 1.35 9.12 12.92
C GLY A 53 0.06 8.81 12.16
N ASN A 54 -0.94 9.71 12.17
CA ASN A 54 -2.22 9.44 11.50
C ASN A 54 -2.09 9.27 9.99
N GLN A 55 -1.14 9.95 9.34
CA GLN A 55 -0.84 9.74 7.94
C GLN A 55 -0.28 8.34 7.69
N THR A 56 0.65 7.88 8.51
CA THR A 56 1.19 6.53 8.41
C THR A 56 0.10 5.49 8.61
N PHE A 57 -0.76 5.67 9.62
CA PHE A 57 -1.93 4.82 9.82
C PHE A 57 -2.86 4.83 8.60
N GLY A 58 -3.16 6.01 8.06
CA GLY A 58 -4.00 6.16 6.88
C GLY A 58 -3.45 5.40 5.66
N ILE A 59 -2.13 5.52 5.41
CA ILE A 59 -1.45 4.84 4.30
C ILE A 59 -1.49 3.31 4.49
N THR A 60 -1.18 2.81 5.69
CA THR A 60 -1.14 1.36 5.95
C THR A 60 -2.52 0.72 5.95
N SER A 61 -3.55 1.43 6.38
CA SER A 61 -4.93 0.94 6.45
C SER A 61 -5.78 1.24 5.20
N GLY A 62 -5.31 2.11 4.30
CA GLY A 62 -6.10 2.58 3.16
C GLY A 62 -7.27 3.48 3.58
N THR A 63 -7.13 4.22 4.69
CA THR A 63 -8.15 5.12 5.24
C THR A 63 -7.70 6.58 5.19
N LEU A 64 -8.49 7.52 5.71
CA LEU A 64 -8.15 8.95 5.81
C LEU A 64 -7.76 9.59 4.46
N ASN A 65 -8.45 9.22 3.38
CA ASN A 65 -8.15 9.64 2.00
C ASN A 65 -6.75 9.22 1.52
N CYS A 66 -6.11 8.25 2.19
CA CYS A 66 -4.88 7.64 1.75
C CYS A 66 -5.18 6.42 0.87
N SER A 67 -4.46 6.31 -0.23
CA SER A 67 -4.40 5.06 -0.99
C SER A 67 -3.44 4.10 -0.28
N GLN A 68 -3.86 2.87 -0.07
CA GLN A 68 -2.93 1.84 0.39
C GLN A 68 -1.89 1.60 -0.70
N PRO A 69 -0.59 1.64 -0.39
CA PRO A 69 0.43 1.35 -1.38
C PRO A 69 0.25 -0.04 -1.98
N ALA A 70 0.56 -0.18 -3.26
CA ALA A 70 0.59 -1.49 -3.92
C ALA A 70 1.77 -2.37 -3.44
N ASN A 71 2.74 -1.78 -2.74
CA ASN A 71 3.86 -2.51 -2.15
C ASN A 71 3.41 -3.26 -0.89
N PHE A 72 3.86 -4.47 -0.76
CA PHE A 72 3.50 -5.39 0.32
C PHE A 72 4.28 -5.18 1.62
N ALA A 73 5.21 -4.23 1.64
CA ALA A 73 6.02 -3.91 2.82
C ALA A 73 5.18 -3.46 4.03
N SER A 74 3.98 -2.91 3.80
CA SER A 74 3.02 -2.56 4.84
C SER A 74 2.21 -3.75 5.39
N ASN A 75 2.34 -4.94 4.80
CA ASN A 75 1.69 -6.15 5.28
C ASN A 75 2.51 -6.75 6.44
N ASP A 76 2.03 -6.59 7.66
CA ASP A 76 2.72 -7.05 8.87
C ASP A 76 3.09 -8.54 8.85
N LYS A 77 2.21 -9.39 8.29
CA LYS A 77 2.47 -10.85 8.19
C LYS A 77 3.61 -11.13 7.22
N LEU A 78 3.59 -10.48 6.06
CA LEU A 78 4.63 -10.65 5.05
C LEU A 78 5.97 -10.10 5.57
N ASN A 79 5.95 -8.90 6.16
CA ASN A 79 7.15 -8.28 6.74
C ASN A 79 7.78 -9.15 7.82
N LYS A 80 6.95 -9.63 8.76
CA LYS A 80 7.42 -10.52 9.81
C LYS A 80 7.98 -11.83 9.25
N PHE A 81 7.26 -12.46 8.30
CA PHE A 81 7.71 -13.69 7.68
C PHE A 81 9.05 -13.50 6.97
N VAL A 82 9.21 -12.44 6.17
CA VAL A 82 10.47 -12.16 5.47
C VAL A 82 11.58 -11.81 6.45
N ALA A 83 11.30 -11.03 7.52
CA ALA A 83 12.29 -10.70 8.52
C ALA A 83 12.80 -11.95 9.27
N ASP A 84 11.91 -12.86 9.60
CA ASP A 84 12.24 -14.11 10.32
C ASP A 84 12.97 -15.14 9.43
N ASN A 85 12.87 -15.02 8.10
CA ASN A 85 13.40 -16.00 7.13
C ASN A 85 14.25 -15.35 6.02
N MET A 86 14.96 -14.26 6.32
CA MET A 86 15.68 -13.46 5.32
C MET A 86 16.75 -14.28 4.56
N ASP A 87 17.53 -15.05 5.29
CA ASP A 87 18.64 -15.84 4.73
C ASP A 87 18.11 -16.98 3.84
N GLU A 88 17.08 -17.69 4.32
CA GLU A 88 16.42 -18.75 3.56
C GLU A 88 15.75 -18.21 2.29
N LEU A 89 15.15 -17.02 2.38
CA LEU A 89 14.56 -16.38 1.21
C LEU A 89 15.63 -16.01 0.18
N ALA A 90 16.78 -15.53 0.61
CA ALA A 90 17.90 -15.23 -0.28
C ALA A 90 18.40 -16.49 -0.99
N LEU A 91 18.55 -17.59 -0.26
CA LEU A 91 18.94 -18.90 -0.82
C LEU A 91 17.90 -19.39 -1.84
N ASP A 92 16.63 -19.36 -1.51
CA ASP A 92 15.53 -19.79 -2.36
C ASP A 92 15.44 -18.95 -3.65
N ILE A 93 15.59 -17.63 -3.55
CA ILE A 93 15.59 -16.75 -4.72
C ILE A 93 16.81 -17.06 -5.60
N SER A 94 17.99 -17.26 -5.02
CA SER A 94 19.19 -17.60 -5.77
C SER A 94 19.06 -18.94 -6.50
N ALA A 95 18.42 -19.91 -5.86
CA ALA A 95 18.09 -21.20 -6.45
C ALA A 95 16.95 -21.11 -7.49
N GLY A 96 16.05 -20.13 -7.36
CA GLY A 96 14.83 -19.96 -8.16
C GLY A 96 13.71 -20.89 -7.75
N GLN A 97 13.80 -21.49 -6.56
CA GLN A 97 12.81 -22.38 -5.97
C GLN A 97 13.08 -22.53 -4.48
N GLY A 98 12.03 -22.81 -3.69
CA GLY A 98 12.11 -23.11 -2.28
C GLY A 98 10.80 -22.84 -1.54
N GLU A 99 10.68 -23.33 -0.32
CA GLU A 99 9.45 -23.23 0.45
C GLU A 99 9.20 -21.79 0.92
N THR A 100 10.26 -21.10 1.34
CA THR A 100 10.19 -19.71 1.78
C THR A 100 9.76 -18.81 0.64
N LEU A 101 10.36 -18.96 -0.55
CA LEU A 101 9.98 -18.23 -1.75
C LEU A 101 8.53 -18.51 -2.17
N ASN A 102 8.09 -19.77 -2.12
CA ASN A 102 6.72 -20.15 -2.41
C ASN A 102 5.72 -19.54 -1.41
N THR A 103 6.10 -19.45 -0.14
CA THR A 103 5.28 -18.82 0.89
C THR A 103 5.17 -17.31 0.66
N VAL A 104 6.25 -16.64 0.33
CA VAL A 104 6.25 -15.22 -0.05
C VAL A 104 5.34 -15.00 -1.26
N ALA A 105 5.45 -15.82 -2.31
CA ALA A 105 4.58 -15.72 -3.49
C ALA A 105 3.09 -15.86 -3.14
N LYS A 106 2.74 -16.78 -2.23
CA LYS A 106 1.36 -16.95 -1.73
C LYS A 106 0.89 -15.75 -0.90
N LEU A 107 1.72 -15.24 0.01
CA LEU A 107 1.40 -14.06 0.81
C LEU A 107 1.22 -12.80 -0.05
N MET A 108 1.90 -12.73 -1.18
CA MET A 108 1.80 -11.67 -2.16
C MET A 108 0.70 -11.90 -3.21
N ASN A 109 -0.06 -13.01 -3.13
CA ASN A 109 -1.11 -13.41 -4.09
C ASN A 109 -0.62 -13.45 -5.54
N VAL A 110 0.60 -13.97 -5.75
CA VAL A 110 1.18 -14.13 -7.09
C VAL A 110 0.48 -15.27 -7.82
N GLU A 111 -0.03 -15.00 -9.04
CA GLU A 111 -0.77 -15.98 -9.84
C GLU A 111 0.17 -17.06 -10.44
N ASP A 112 1.32 -16.63 -10.99
CA ASP A 112 2.31 -17.51 -11.61
C ASP A 112 3.62 -17.53 -10.80
N SER A 113 3.65 -18.40 -9.79
CA SER A 113 4.82 -18.53 -8.89
C SER A 113 6.09 -18.95 -9.64
N SER A 114 5.99 -19.75 -10.71
CA SER A 114 7.17 -20.23 -11.46
C SER A 114 7.82 -19.09 -12.23
N LYS A 115 7.01 -18.29 -12.93
CA LYS A 115 7.50 -17.12 -13.65
C LYS A 115 8.04 -16.05 -12.70
N PHE A 116 7.38 -15.86 -11.58
CA PHE A 116 7.82 -14.96 -10.53
C PHE A 116 9.18 -15.37 -9.98
N SER A 117 9.35 -16.63 -9.58
CA SER A 117 10.63 -17.18 -9.07
C SER A 117 11.76 -17.02 -10.07
N ALA A 118 11.49 -17.27 -11.35
CA ALA A 118 12.48 -17.08 -12.41
C ALA A 118 12.91 -15.61 -12.56
N LYS A 119 11.96 -14.66 -12.48
CA LYS A 119 12.25 -13.22 -12.51
C LYS A 119 13.09 -12.80 -11.32
N LEU A 120 12.76 -13.26 -10.10
CA LEU A 120 13.51 -12.93 -8.90
C LEU A 120 14.93 -13.47 -8.97
N LYS A 121 15.11 -14.73 -9.40
CA LYS A 121 16.44 -15.32 -9.60
C LYS A 121 17.29 -14.49 -10.56
N ALA A 122 16.72 -14.08 -11.70
CA ALA A 122 17.42 -13.27 -12.70
C ALA A 122 17.82 -11.88 -12.17
N ASN A 123 17.14 -11.40 -11.14
CA ASN A 123 17.34 -10.06 -10.56
C ASN A 123 17.85 -10.09 -9.11
N PHE A 124 18.42 -11.21 -8.67
CA PHE A 124 18.90 -11.40 -7.30
C PHE A 124 19.80 -10.25 -6.82
N ALA A 125 20.77 -9.86 -7.62
CA ALA A 125 21.71 -8.78 -7.28
C ALA A 125 21.03 -7.40 -7.10
N ASN A 126 19.90 -7.18 -7.75
CA ASN A 126 19.13 -5.94 -7.58
C ASN A 126 18.25 -5.97 -6.33
N ILE A 127 17.82 -7.16 -5.90
CA ILE A 127 17.00 -7.36 -4.71
C ILE A 127 17.86 -7.24 -3.45
N TYR A 128 19.06 -7.83 -3.49
CA TYR A 128 20.05 -7.83 -2.41
C TYR A 128 21.25 -6.95 -2.79
N ALA A 129 20.99 -5.69 -3.19
CA ALA A 129 22.01 -4.77 -3.70
C ALA A 129 23.00 -4.25 -2.64
N SER A 130 22.72 -4.42 -1.34
CA SER A 130 23.57 -3.97 -0.24
C SER A 130 23.63 -5.00 0.88
N GLU A 131 24.68 -4.93 1.72
CA GLU A 131 24.83 -5.80 2.88
C GLU A 131 23.81 -5.50 4.01
N ASN A 132 23.18 -4.33 4.00
CA ASN A 132 22.24 -3.89 5.03
C ASN A 132 20.81 -3.80 4.48
N VAL A 133 20.33 -4.86 3.81
CA VAL A 133 18.93 -4.93 3.37
C VAL A 133 18.01 -5.24 4.54
N THR A 134 16.85 -4.57 4.56
CA THR A 134 15.78 -4.85 5.51
C THR A 134 14.67 -5.66 4.83
N SER A 135 13.83 -6.32 5.63
CA SER A 135 12.66 -7.05 5.10
C SER A 135 11.79 -6.17 4.20
N SER A 136 11.55 -4.92 4.60
CA SER A 136 10.78 -3.96 3.82
C SER A 136 11.42 -3.67 2.46
N THR A 137 12.75 -3.41 2.41
CA THR A 137 13.44 -3.13 1.15
C THR A 137 13.49 -4.33 0.22
N VAL A 138 13.60 -5.54 0.77
CA VAL A 138 13.52 -6.78 0.00
C VAL A 138 12.13 -6.96 -0.59
N ILE A 139 11.08 -6.80 0.22
CA ILE A 139 9.69 -6.91 -0.23
C ILE A 139 9.36 -5.89 -1.32
N ASP A 140 9.75 -4.63 -1.15
CA ASP A 140 9.54 -3.59 -2.15
C ASP A 140 10.31 -3.87 -3.45
N SER A 141 11.48 -4.49 -3.35
CA SER A 141 12.26 -4.91 -4.52
C SER A 141 11.62 -6.10 -5.24
N ILE A 142 11.15 -7.09 -4.50
CA ILE A 142 10.43 -8.25 -5.03
C ILE A 142 9.12 -7.83 -5.73
N ALA A 143 8.37 -6.90 -5.13
CA ALA A 143 7.10 -6.43 -5.67
C ALA A 143 7.20 -5.82 -7.09
N LYS A 144 8.37 -5.31 -7.47
CA LYS A 144 8.62 -4.78 -8.82
C LYS A 144 8.60 -5.85 -9.92
N TYR A 145 8.70 -7.12 -9.54
CA TYR A 145 8.79 -8.25 -10.47
C TYR A 145 7.52 -9.12 -10.54
N MET A 146 6.44 -8.66 -9.92
CA MET A 146 5.11 -9.30 -9.98
C MET A 146 4.49 -9.30 -11.35
#